data_75f64e9ad15320d605d7a191b31f3f3d
#
_entry.id   75f64e9ad15320d605d7a191b31f3f3d
#
_cell.length_a   1.000
_cell.length_b   1.000
_cell.length_c   1.000
_cell.angle_alpha   90.00
_cell.angle_beta   90.00
_cell.angle_gamma   90.00
#
_symmetry.space_group_name_H-M   'P 1'
#
loop_
_entity.id
_entity.type
_entity.pdbx_description
1 polymer ?
#
loop_
_entity_poly.entity_id
_entity_poly.type
_entity_poly.pdbx_seq_one_letter_code
_entity_poly.pdbx_strand_id
1 'polypeptide(L)'
;KSEEISKYTNSDEILNGRVKTLHPKIYGGILADTENENHMKDISTHNLPVFSVVAINLYPFESNNSIENIDIGGVSLIRASAKNYKHVSILTNNQQYNQFINNFDNNTLEYRKQLAFEAFNYTSYYGNLISNFVSNNHTNISLKYGFNPHQKPCVLETKNNPFEIINGTLGY
;
A
#
# COMPACT_ATOMS: atom_id res chain seq x y z
N LYS A 1 13.83 -11.29 -18.40
CA LYS A 1 12.75 -12.23 -18.74
C LYS A 1 11.56 -11.93 -17.84
N SER A 2 10.39 -11.73 -18.39
CA SER A 2 9.15 -11.52 -17.63
C SER A 2 8.28 -12.78 -17.70
N GLU A 3 7.50 -13.02 -16.65
CA GLU A 3 6.56 -14.13 -16.55
C GLU A 3 5.29 -13.67 -15.86
N GLU A 4 4.14 -14.13 -16.32
CA GLU A 4 2.86 -13.83 -15.67
C GLU A 4 2.71 -14.60 -14.36
N ILE A 5 2.03 -13.99 -13.38
CA ILE A 5 1.86 -14.58 -12.05
C ILE A 5 1.11 -15.92 -12.11
N SER A 6 0.08 -16.03 -12.94
CA SER A 6 -0.67 -17.28 -13.13
C SER A 6 0.22 -18.43 -13.59
N LYS A 7 1.12 -18.19 -14.55
CA LYS A 7 2.12 -19.18 -14.98
C LYS A 7 3.12 -19.50 -13.89
N TYR A 8 3.61 -18.46 -13.21
CA TYR A 8 4.61 -18.62 -12.16
C TYR A 8 4.07 -19.40 -10.95
N THR A 9 2.85 -19.16 -10.56
CA THR A 9 2.19 -19.87 -9.46
C THR A 9 1.60 -21.21 -9.87
N ASN A 10 1.41 -21.44 -11.17
CA ASN A 10 0.62 -22.54 -11.73
C ASN A 10 -0.81 -22.56 -11.15
N SER A 11 -1.41 -21.37 -11.02
CA SER A 11 -2.75 -21.16 -10.49
C SER A 11 -3.50 -20.16 -11.36
N ASP A 12 -4.69 -20.56 -11.79
CA ASP A 12 -5.54 -19.72 -12.62
C ASP A 12 -6.04 -18.49 -11.84
N GLU A 13 -6.30 -17.41 -12.57
CA GLU A 13 -7.06 -16.29 -12.03
C GLU A 13 -8.51 -16.72 -11.83
N ILE A 14 -9.08 -16.47 -10.65
CA ILE A 14 -10.46 -16.79 -10.36
C ILE A 14 -11.27 -15.54 -10.01
N LEU A 15 -12.59 -15.65 -10.07
CA LEU A 15 -13.52 -14.56 -9.78
C LEU A 15 -13.25 -13.30 -10.64
N ASN A 16 -13.06 -13.50 -11.95
CA ASN A 16 -12.75 -12.42 -12.89
C ASN A 16 -11.51 -11.59 -12.52
N GLY A 17 -10.46 -12.26 -11.99
CA GLY A 17 -9.21 -11.61 -11.63
C GLY A 17 -9.17 -11.01 -10.21
N ARG A 18 -10.24 -11.13 -9.42
CA ARG A 18 -10.24 -10.67 -8.02
C ARG A 18 -9.25 -11.43 -7.14
N VAL A 19 -8.93 -12.68 -7.51
CA VAL A 19 -7.93 -13.51 -6.86
C VAL A 19 -6.89 -13.92 -7.89
N LYS A 20 -5.72 -13.30 -7.79
CA LYS A 20 -4.60 -13.52 -8.71
C LYS A 20 -3.28 -13.61 -7.95
N THR A 21 -2.98 -12.60 -7.13
CA THR A 21 -1.71 -12.47 -6.40
C THR A 21 -1.76 -13.04 -4.99
N LEU A 22 -2.95 -13.35 -4.46
CA LEU A 22 -3.14 -13.92 -3.12
C LEU A 22 -2.79 -15.41 -3.11
N HIS A 23 -1.50 -15.70 -3.25
CA HIS A 23 -0.99 -17.06 -3.37
C HIS A 23 0.19 -17.31 -2.42
N PRO A 24 0.27 -18.46 -1.70
CA PRO A 24 1.33 -18.74 -0.74
C PRO A 24 2.74 -18.63 -1.34
N LYS A 25 2.92 -19.00 -2.61
CA LYS A 25 4.21 -18.90 -3.30
C LYS A 25 4.69 -17.45 -3.44
N ILE A 26 3.76 -16.50 -3.64
CA ILE A 26 4.07 -15.07 -3.73
C ILE A 26 4.37 -14.50 -2.35
N TYR A 27 3.46 -14.72 -1.39
CA TYR A 27 3.62 -14.18 -0.03
C TYR A 27 4.77 -14.84 0.73
N GLY A 28 5.00 -16.13 0.53
CA GLY A 28 6.14 -16.82 1.09
C GLY A 28 7.46 -16.21 0.63
N GLY A 29 7.57 -15.91 -0.67
CA GLY A 29 8.76 -15.27 -1.22
C GLY A 29 8.97 -13.82 -0.78
N ILE A 30 7.90 -13.07 -0.50
CA ILE A 30 7.98 -11.70 0.01
C ILE A 30 8.28 -11.67 1.51
N LEU A 31 7.68 -12.55 2.29
CA LEU A 31 7.77 -12.55 3.76
C LEU A 31 8.95 -13.37 4.30
N ALA A 32 9.69 -14.03 3.44
CA ALA A 32 10.84 -14.83 3.83
C ALA A 32 11.90 -13.98 4.52
N ASP A 33 12.30 -14.38 5.71
CA ASP A 33 13.49 -13.89 6.39
C ASP A 33 14.65 -14.83 6.05
N THR A 34 15.58 -14.33 5.23
CA THR A 34 16.73 -15.13 4.76
C THR A 34 17.78 -15.39 5.83
N GLU A 35 17.69 -14.75 6.97
CA GLU A 35 18.55 -14.98 8.15
C GLU A 35 17.95 -16.06 9.08
N ASN A 36 16.71 -16.49 8.85
CA ASN A 36 16.02 -17.49 9.64
C ASN A 36 16.12 -18.87 9.00
N GLU A 37 16.78 -19.81 9.67
CA GLU A 37 17.01 -21.17 9.18
C GLU A 37 15.73 -21.95 8.88
N ASN A 38 14.66 -21.76 9.68
CA ASN A 38 13.38 -22.41 9.44
C ASN A 38 12.72 -21.87 8.18
N HIS A 39 12.78 -20.54 7.94
CA HIS A 39 12.28 -19.95 6.70
C HIS A 39 13.06 -20.46 5.49
N MET A 40 14.38 -20.58 5.59
CA MET A 40 15.22 -21.11 4.51
C MET A 40 14.89 -22.58 4.20
N LYS A 41 14.56 -23.37 5.23
CA LYS A 41 14.11 -24.74 5.06
C LYS A 41 12.74 -24.80 4.34
N ASP A 42 11.80 -23.95 4.73
CA ASP A 42 10.49 -23.85 4.06
C ASP A 42 10.62 -23.39 2.60
N ILE A 43 11.45 -22.39 2.33
CA ILE A 43 11.78 -21.93 0.97
C ILE A 43 12.26 -23.09 0.11
N SER A 44 13.21 -23.89 0.64
CA SER A 44 13.75 -25.04 -0.09
C SER A 44 12.71 -26.16 -0.26
N THR A 45 11.98 -26.49 0.81
CA THR A 45 10.99 -27.57 0.80
C THR A 45 9.85 -27.31 -0.16
N HIS A 46 9.37 -26.06 -0.21
CA HIS A 46 8.21 -25.67 -1.02
C HIS A 46 8.61 -25.00 -2.34
N ASN A 47 9.90 -24.96 -2.66
CA ASN A 47 10.43 -24.30 -3.85
C ASN A 47 9.87 -22.88 -4.03
N LEU A 48 9.95 -22.07 -2.95
CA LEU A 48 9.49 -20.69 -2.95
C LEU A 48 10.56 -19.76 -3.56
N PRO A 49 10.16 -18.70 -4.25
CA PRO A 49 11.09 -17.65 -4.65
C PRO A 49 11.53 -16.84 -3.44
N VAL A 50 12.57 -16.03 -3.60
CA VAL A 50 12.90 -14.94 -2.69
C VAL A 50 12.86 -13.65 -3.50
N PHE A 51 12.00 -12.71 -3.11
CA PHE A 51 11.89 -11.42 -3.77
C PHE A 51 12.68 -10.37 -3.02
N SER A 52 13.52 -9.62 -3.72
CA SER A 52 14.28 -8.50 -3.17
C SER A 52 13.65 -7.13 -3.47
N VAL A 53 12.81 -7.06 -4.49
CA VAL A 53 12.12 -5.83 -4.89
C VAL A 53 10.67 -6.16 -5.25
N VAL A 54 9.76 -5.34 -4.75
CA VAL A 54 8.33 -5.41 -5.09
C VAL A 54 7.88 -4.02 -5.50
N ALA A 55 7.24 -3.90 -6.65
CA ALA A 55 6.73 -2.64 -7.18
C ALA A 55 5.23 -2.78 -7.45
N ILE A 56 4.41 -1.98 -6.78
CA ILE A 56 2.95 -2.07 -6.82
C ILE A 56 2.35 -0.67 -6.95
N ASN A 57 1.53 -0.49 -7.97
CA ASN A 57 0.61 0.64 -8.09
C ASN A 57 -0.81 0.16 -7.78
N LEU A 58 -1.49 0.83 -6.84
CA LEU A 58 -2.89 0.54 -6.56
C LEU A 58 -3.80 1.14 -7.63
N TYR A 59 -5.00 0.61 -7.75
CA TYR A 59 -6.05 1.23 -8.56
C TYR A 59 -6.31 2.66 -8.08
N PRO A 60 -6.55 3.63 -9.00
CA PRO A 60 -6.74 5.04 -8.68
C PRO A 60 -8.12 5.29 -8.06
N PHE A 61 -8.35 4.77 -6.86
CA PHE A 61 -9.64 4.83 -6.16
C PHE A 61 -10.12 6.27 -5.94
N GLU A 62 -9.19 7.21 -5.71
CA GLU A 62 -9.52 8.62 -5.51
C GLU A 62 -10.22 9.27 -6.72
N SER A 63 -9.84 8.88 -7.93
CA SER A 63 -10.43 9.39 -9.17
C SER A 63 -11.60 8.56 -9.68
N ASN A 64 -11.77 7.33 -9.22
CA ASN A 64 -12.82 6.42 -9.66
C ASN A 64 -13.31 5.54 -8.50
N ASN A 65 -14.19 6.12 -7.66
CA ASN A 65 -14.71 5.47 -6.45
C ASN A 65 -15.76 4.44 -6.82
N SER A 66 -15.41 3.17 -6.73
CA SER A 66 -16.37 2.06 -6.88
C SER A 66 -15.90 0.86 -6.08
N ILE A 67 -16.82 -0.03 -5.73
CA ILE A 67 -16.48 -1.27 -5.02
C ILE A 67 -15.47 -2.09 -5.83
N GLU A 68 -15.59 -2.12 -7.15
CA GLU A 68 -14.68 -2.88 -8.02
C GLU A 68 -13.25 -2.31 -8.05
N ASN A 69 -13.07 -1.03 -7.73
CA ASN A 69 -11.76 -0.39 -7.66
C ASN A 69 -11.12 -0.46 -6.27
N ILE A 70 -11.73 -1.18 -5.33
CA ILE A 70 -11.08 -1.47 -4.04
C ILE A 70 -10.03 -2.56 -4.25
N ASP A 71 -8.77 -2.16 -4.24
CA ASP A 71 -7.64 -3.07 -4.40
C ASP A 71 -7.38 -3.85 -3.11
N ILE A 72 -7.50 -5.17 -3.18
CA ILE A 72 -7.21 -6.09 -2.06
C ILE A 72 -5.80 -6.63 -2.17
N GLY A 73 -5.47 -7.19 -3.31
CA GLY A 73 -4.19 -7.87 -3.54
C GLY A 73 -3.00 -6.91 -3.49
N GLY A 74 -3.11 -5.75 -4.15
CA GLY A 74 -2.05 -4.74 -4.16
C GLY A 74 -1.76 -4.19 -2.78
N VAL A 75 -2.78 -3.81 -2.01
CA VAL A 75 -2.62 -3.34 -0.62
C VAL A 75 -1.95 -4.39 0.25
N SER A 76 -2.37 -5.64 0.12
CA SER A 76 -1.80 -6.76 0.87
C SER A 76 -0.33 -7.01 0.52
N LEU A 77 0.04 -6.97 -0.76
CA LEU A 77 1.43 -7.09 -1.23
C LEU A 77 2.31 -5.94 -0.73
N ILE A 78 1.82 -4.69 -0.78
CA ILE A 78 2.52 -3.52 -0.25
C ILE A 78 2.84 -3.71 1.23
N ARG A 79 1.85 -4.10 2.03
CA ARG A 79 2.03 -4.30 3.48
C ARG A 79 2.95 -5.47 3.80
N ALA A 80 2.86 -6.58 3.06
CA ALA A 80 3.76 -7.72 3.23
C ALA A 80 5.21 -7.33 2.95
N SER A 81 5.44 -6.61 1.85
CA SER A 81 6.78 -6.14 1.47
C SER A 81 7.34 -5.12 2.46
N ALA A 82 6.52 -4.15 2.89
CA ALA A 82 6.89 -3.15 3.89
C ALA A 82 7.23 -3.79 5.25
N LYS A 83 6.50 -4.83 5.67
CA LYS A 83 6.81 -5.59 6.88
C LYS A 83 8.20 -6.22 6.81
N ASN A 84 8.58 -6.72 5.64
CA ASN A 84 9.88 -7.39 5.44
C ASN A 84 10.96 -6.45 4.86
N TYR A 85 10.95 -5.17 5.22
CA TYR A 85 11.89 -4.17 4.70
C TYR A 85 13.37 -4.50 4.95
N LYS A 86 13.69 -5.43 5.85
CA LYS A 86 15.05 -5.91 6.02
C LYS A 86 15.60 -6.55 4.75
N HIS A 87 14.76 -7.24 4.02
CA HIS A 87 15.11 -8.05 2.85
C HIS A 87 14.50 -7.54 1.54
N VAL A 88 13.40 -6.76 1.62
CA VAL A 88 12.59 -6.35 0.46
C VAL A 88 12.54 -4.84 0.35
N SER A 89 12.78 -4.32 -0.85
CA SER A 89 12.49 -2.93 -1.23
C SER A 89 11.08 -2.86 -1.81
N ILE A 90 10.21 -2.05 -1.21
CA ILE A 90 8.86 -1.82 -1.72
C ILE A 90 8.76 -0.46 -2.43
N LEU A 91 8.28 -0.47 -3.66
CA LEU A 91 8.06 0.73 -4.46
C LEU A 91 6.56 0.86 -4.76
N THR A 92 5.98 2.02 -4.47
CA THR A 92 4.54 2.25 -4.54
C THR A 92 4.12 3.34 -5.53
N ASN A 93 5.08 4.01 -6.15
CA ASN A 93 4.82 5.05 -7.15
C ASN A 93 5.97 5.19 -8.16
N ASN A 94 5.68 5.83 -9.30
CA ASN A 94 6.62 5.98 -10.41
C ASN A 94 7.86 6.83 -10.06
N GLN A 95 7.76 7.76 -9.11
CA GLN A 95 8.90 8.59 -8.72
C GLN A 95 9.96 7.75 -8.01
N GLN A 96 9.51 6.79 -7.17
CA GLN A 96 10.40 5.86 -6.49
C GLN A 96 11.14 4.93 -7.46
N TYR A 97 10.56 4.59 -8.63
CA TYR A 97 11.22 3.72 -9.60
C TYR A 97 12.53 4.32 -10.11
N ASN A 98 12.50 5.57 -10.54
CA ASN A 98 13.69 6.26 -11.02
C ASN A 98 14.73 6.46 -9.91
N GLN A 99 14.27 6.82 -8.71
CA GLN A 99 15.16 6.98 -7.56
C GLN A 99 15.82 5.65 -7.18
N PHE A 100 15.06 4.57 -7.17
CA PHE A 100 15.56 3.23 -6.86
C PHE A 100 16.60 2.75 -7.88
N ILE A 101 16.33 2.93 -9.17
CA ILE A 101 17.26 2.52 -10.24
C ILE A 101 18.58 3.31 -10.12
N ASN A 102 18.50 4.63 -9.90
CA ASN A 102 19.67 5.48 -9.77
C ASN A 102 20.49 5.23 -8.49
N ASN A 103 19.86 4.66 -7.46
CA ASN A 103 20.48 4.38 -6.17
C ASN A 103 20.58 2.87 -5.88
N PHE A 104 20.51 2.03 -6.90
CA PHE A 104 20.45 0.58 -6.71
C PHE A 104 21.62 0.04 -5.89
N ASP A 105 22.83 0.52 -6.13
CA ASP A 105 24.04 0.13 -5.41
C ASP A 105 24.05 0.63 -3.95
N ASN A 106 23.21 1.60 -3.61
CA ASN A 106 23.03 2.18 -2.28
C ASN A 106 21.72 1.72 -1.60
N ASN A 107 21.23 0.53 -1.93
CA ASN A 107 20.02 -0.04 -1.34
C ASN A 107 20.25 -0.50 0.11
N THR A 108 20.50 0.49 0.98
CA THR A 108 20.77 0.26 2.41
C THR A 108 19.51 -0.13 3.19
N LEU A 109 19.72 -0.68 4.39
CA LEU A 109 18.60 -0.97 5.31
C LEU A 109 17.78 0.29 5.64
N GLU A 110 18.43 1.42 5.84
CA GLU A 110 17.76 2.68 6.17
C GLU A 110 16.91 3.18 4.98
N TYR A 111 17.41 3.04 3.75
CA TYR A 111 16.64 3.36 2.56
C TYR A 111 15.40 2.46 2.42
N ARG A 112 15.54 1.14 2.63
CA ARG A 112 14.38 0.22 2.62
C ARG A 112 13.37 0.51 3.72
N LYS A 113 13.84 0.91 4.90
CA LYS A 113 12.99 1.33 6.01
C LYS A 113 12.19 2.61 5.69
N GLN A 114 12.81 3.55 4.99
CA GLN A 114 12.13 4.75 4.50
C GLN A 114 11.03 4.38 3.47
N LEU A 115 11.33 3.51 2.50
CA LEU A 115 10.36 3.01 1.54
C LEU A 115 9.18 2.29 2.23
N ALA A 116 9.47 1.50 3.27
CA ALA A 116 8.45 0.82 4.06
C ALA A 116 7.54 1.79 4.82
N PHE A 117 8.11 2.84 5.40
CA PHE A 117 7.36 3.91 6.05
C PHE A 117 6.39 4.60 5.07
N GLU A 118 6.87 4.95 3.88
CA GLU A 118 6.04 5.55 2.82
C GLU A 118 4.93 4.59 2.37
N ALA A 119 5.24 3.30 2.23
CA ALA A 119 4.29 2.26 1.85
C ALA A 119 3.18 2.07 2.90
N PHE A 120 3.51 2.08 4.20
CA PHE A 120 2.49 2.03 5.26
C PHE A 120 1.63 3.28 5.29
N ASN A 121 2.19 4.47 5.11
CA ASN A 121 1.42 5.71 5.00
C ASN A 121 0.48 5.68 3.79
N TYR A 122 0.96 5.21 2.64
CA TYR A 122 0.15 5.08 1.43
C TYR A 122 -1.03 4.13 1.63
N THR A 123 -0.81 2.96 2.22
CA THR A 123 -1.91 2.02 2.49
C THR A 123 -2.88 2.52 3.55
N SER A 124 -2.43 3.31 4.52
CA SER A 124 -3.29 3.97 5.51
C SER A 124 -4.18 5.03 4.85
N TYR A 125 -3.59 5.89 4.02
CA TYR A 125 -4.34 6.88 3.24
C TYR A 125 -5.38 6.21 2.33
N TYR A 126 -4.99 5.16 1.61
CA TYR A 126 -5.88 4.39 0.76
C TYR A 126 -7.04 3.78 1.54
N GLY A 127 -6.78 3.21 2.71
CA GLY A 127 -7.81 2.69 3.60
C GLY A 127 -8.80 3.75 4.09
N ASN A 128 -8.33 4.95 4.38
CA ASN A 128 -9.18 6.08 4.77
C ASN A 128 -10.11 6.52 3.63
N LEU A 129 -9.62 6.58 2.38
CA LEU A 129 -10.46 6.90 1.23
C LEU A 129 -11.61 5.89 1.07
N ILE A 130 -11.31 4.60 1.23
CA ILE A 130 -12.32 3.54 1.15
C ILE A 130 -13.30 3.63 2.30
N SER A 131 -12.82 3.84 3.53
CA SER A 131 -13.67 3.98 4.71
C SER A 131 -14.65 5.14 4.56
N ASN A 132 -14.20 6.27 4.04
CA ASN A 132 -15.05 7.42 3.75
C ASN A 132 -16.10 7.14 2.68
N PHE A 133 -15.72 6.42 1.64
CA PHE A 133 -16.62 6.00 0.57
C PHE A 133 -17.72 5.05 1.10
N VAL A 134 -17.35 4.08 1.92
CA VAL A 134 -18.30 3.07 2.44
C VAL A 134 -19.22 3.64 3.52
N SER A 135 -18.73 4.57 4.33
CA SER A 135 -19.49 5.09 5.48
C SER A 135 -20.64 5.99 5.08
N ASN A 136 -20.64 6.58 3.87
CA ASN A 136 -21.64 7.58 3.40
C ASN A 136 -21.94 8.73 4.40
N ASN A 137 -21.21 8.79 5.53
CA ASN A 137 -21.56 9.59 6.72
C ASN A 137 -20.48 10.58 7.17
N HIS A 138 -19.42 10.77 6.37
CA HIS A 138 -18.41 11.76 6.70
C HIS A 138 -18.74 13.10 6.06
N THR A 139 -19.22 14.02 6.84
CA THR A 139 -19.30 15.42 6.46
C THR A 139 -17.91 16.01 6.61
N ASN A 140 -17.22 16.21 5.48
CA ASN A 140 -15.96 16.92 5.47
C ASN A 140 -16.22 18.42 5.50
N ILE A 141 -15.86 19.06 6.60
CA ILE A 141 -15.95 20.51 6.74
C ILE A 141 -14.55 21.08 6.47
N SER A 142 -14.40 21.78 5.34
CA SER A 142 -13.15 22.48 5.04
C SER A 142 -12.92 23.60 6.06
N LEU A 143 -11.77 23.58 6.70
CA LEU A 143 -11.35 24.60 7.63
C LEU A 143 -10.42 25.61 6.95
N LYS A 144 -10.56 26.89 7.29
CA LYS A 144 -9.69 27.96 6.77
C LYS A 144 -8.24 27.79 7.23
N TYR A 145 -8.05 27.25 8.42
CA TYR A 145 -6.75 27.01 9.05
C TYR A 145 -6.78 25.66 9.77
N GLY A 146 -5.63 24.96 9.82
CA GLY A 146 -5.40 23.79 10.67
C GLY A 146 -4.70 24.14 11.96
N PHE A 147 -4.38 23.12 12.76
CA PHE A 147 -3.62 23.26 14.01
C PHE A 147 -2.26 23.97 13.80
N ASN A 148 -1.66 23.77 12.61
CA ASN A 148 -0.47 24.49 12.19
C ASN A 148 -0.83 25.45 11.05
N PRO A 149 -0.44 26.74 11.11
CA PRO A 149 -0.74 27.74 10.07
C PRO A 149 -0.22 27.38 8.68
N HIS A 150 0.73 26.44 8.58
CA HIS A 150 1.34 25.96 7.35
C HIS A 150 0.63 24.73 6.73
N GLN A 151 -0.31 24.11 7.45
CA GLN A 151 -1.10 23.00 6.95
C GLN A 151 -2.33 23.51 6.19
N LYS A 152 -2.25 23.47 4.88
CA LYS A 152 -3.39 23.72 3.97
C LYS A 152 -3.38 22.61 2.88
N PRO A 153 -4.51 22.04 2.54
CA PRO A 153 -5.85 22.21 3.14
C PRO A 153 -6.01 21.49 4.48
N CYS A 154 -6.91 21.97 5.34
CA CYS A 154 -7.29 21.32 6.57
C CYS A 154 -8.78 20.98 6.54
N VAL A 155 -9.15 19.80 7.02
CA VAL A 155 -10.53 19.29 7.00
C VAL A 155 -10.87 18.77 8.39
N LEU A 156 -12.02 19.18 8.90
CA LEU A 156 -12.65 18.55 10.06
C LEU A 156 -13.50 17.38 9.57
N GLU A 157 -13.13 16.19 9.95
CA GLU A 157 -13.88 14.97 9.65
C GLU A 157 -14.75 14.59 10.85
N THR A 158 -16.07 14.52 10.64
CA THR A 158 -17.00 14.15 11.70
C THR A 158 -17.93 13.02 11.26
N LYS A 159 -18.22 12.08 12.15
CA LYS A 159 -19.15 10.96 11.88
C LYS A 159 -20.63 11.39 11.80
N ASN A 160 -21.03 12.37 12.54
CA ASN A 160 -22.34 13.00 12.46
C ASN A 160 -22.06 14.48 12.62
N ASN A 161 -22.30 15.28 11.60
CA ASN A 161 -22.00 16.71 11.68
C ASN A 161 -22.74 17.33 12.88
N PRO A 162 -22.07 17.52 14.06
CA PRO A 162 -22.70 18.11 15.24
C PRO A 162 -22.71 19.64 15.17
N PHE A 163 -22.21 20.21 14.04
CA PHE A 163 -22.04 21.65 13.90
C PHE A 163 -22.92 22.17 12.77
N GLU A 164 -23.61 23.25 13.04
CA GLU A 164 -24.29 24.07 12.05
C GLU A 164 -23.47 25.35 11.82
N ILE A 165 -23.12 25.64 10.57
CA ILE A 165 -22.45 26.89 10.24
C ILE A 165 -23.50 27.98 10.17
N ILE A 166 -23.63 28.79 11.21
CA ILE A 166 -24.59 29.87 11.28
C ILE A 166 -24.09 31.07 10.47
N ASN A 167 -22.80 31.37 10.44
CA ASN A 167 -22.22 32.46 9.69
C ASN A 167 -20.69 32.30 9.54
N GLY A 168 -20.14 32.77 8.41
CA GLY A 168 -18.69 32.86 8.16
C GLY A 168 -18.05 31.57 7.72
N THR A 169 -16.71 31.55 7.73
CA THR A 169 -15.87 30.39 7.39
C THR A 169 -15.24 29.83 8.64
N LEU A 170 -15.35 28.53 8.87
CA LEU A 170 -14.74 27.88 10.05
C LEU A 170 -13.22 28.04 10.04
N GLY A 171 -12.69 28.64 11.11
CA GLY A 171 -11.30 28.50 11.53
C GLY A 171 -11.20 27.35 12.55
N TYR A 172 -10.00 27.09 13.07
CA TYR A 172 -9.82 26.14 14.17
C TYR A 172 -10.42 26.66 15.45
#